data_afcdbabf5d8876ab7dbc1de10cfd22b5
#
_entry.id   afcdbabf5d8876ab7dbc1de10cfd22b5
#
_cell.length_a   1.000
_cell.length_b   1.000
_cell.length_c   1.000
_cell.angle_alpha   90.00
_cell.angle_beta   90.00
_cell.angle_gamma   90.00
#
_symmetry.space_group_name_H-M   'P 1'
#
loop_
_entity.id
_entity.type
_entity.pdbx_description
1 polymer ?
#
loop_
_entity_poly.entity_id
_entity_poly.type
_entity_poly.pdbx_seq_one_letter_code
_entity_poly.pdbx_strand_id
1 'polypeptide(L)'
;MFAGSVGAGVFAGIVWALWVPAQQVLVVDPGSAVLLTGENLHRFDAAAMFACAGMLVGVLTAAASWTVRRSRGLVLLAALLAGAGAGAGAMAAAGLGVQMLRFSTVSGAGVGDVVATAPGLGTPLVLVFQPIAAAVVIAVLALLSPYDDLGVGEEGAAAQTGEAEQAGEAEQADATTAEPDAVRMGVPHQHTQ
;
A
#
# COMPACT_ATOMS: atom_id res chain seq x y z
N MET A 1 3.42 6.76 -4.73
CA MET A 1 2.44 6.30 -3.74
C MET A 1 3.09 5.60 -2.55
N PHE A 2 3.96 4.60 -2.76
CA PHE A 2 4.67 3.89 -1.69
C PHE A 2 5.42 4.85 -0.73
N ALA A 3 6.25 5.75 -1.28
CA ALA A 3 6.98 6.75 -0.48
C ALA A 3 6.06 7.68 0.32
N GLY A 4 4.91 8.04 -0.24
CA GLY A 4 3.91 8.87 0.45
C GLY A 4 3.31 8.16 1.66
N SER A 5 2.97 6.86 1.55
CA SER A 5 2.45 6.05 2.66
C SER A 5 3.49 5.89 3.77
N VAL A 6 4.76 5.63 3.41
CA VAL A 6 5.86 5.53 4.36
C VAL A 6 6.09 6.88 5.07
N GLY A 7 6.13 7.99 4.32
CA GLY A 7 6.29 9.33 4.90
C GLY A 7 5.17 9.71 5.87
N ALA A 8 3.91 9.43 5.47
CA ALA A 8 2.74 9.63 6.34
C ALA A 8 2.80 8.74 7.60
N GLY A 9 3.26 7.50 7.45
CA GLY A 9 3.48 6.59 8.57
C GLY A 9 4.52 7.11 9.56
N VAL A 10 5.68 7.55 9.07
CA VAL A 10 6.72 8.17 9.92
C VAL A 10 6.18 9.36 10.69
N PHE A 11 5.50 10.28 9.99
CA PHE A 11 4.91 11.45 10.63
C PHE A 11 3.88 11.08 11.72
N ALA A 12 2.96 10.17 11.40
CA ALA A 12 1.95 9.69 12.35
C ALA A 12 2.58 8.98 13.55
N GLY A 13 3.67 8.22 13.33
CA GLY A 13 4.44 7.58 14.39
C GLY A 13 5.09 8.55 15.36
N ILE A 14 5.67 9.63 14.85
CA ILE A 14 6.24 10.70 15.67
C ILE A 14 5.13 11.39 16.50
N VAL A 15 4.01 11.77 15.86
CA VAL A 15 2.88 12.39 16.55
C VAL A 15 2.32 11.47 17.65
N TRP A 16 2.13 10.19 17.33
CA TRP A 16 1.69 9.20 18.32
C TRP A 16 2.65 9.11 19.51
N ALA A 17 3.97 9.02 19.25
CA ALA A 17 4.96 8.90 20.31
C ALA A 17 5.04 10.15 21.21
N LEU A 18 4.70 11.32 20.68
CA LEU A 18 4.63 12.55 21.46
C LEU A 18 3.38 12.65 22.33
N TRP A 19 2.27 12.05 21.88
CA TRP A 19 0.99 12.12 22.56
C TRP A 19 0.73 11.00 23.56
N VAL A 20 1.36 9.82 23.34
CA VAL A 20 1.14 8.67 24.19
C VAL A 20 1.63 8.95 25.62
N PRO A 21 0.82 8.64 26.68
CA PRO A 21 1.24 8.80 28.06
C PRO A 21 2.32 7.79 28.46
N ALA A 22 3.19 8.21 29.37
CA ALA A 22 4.20 7.32 29.95
C ALA A 22 3.55 6.24 30.82
N GLN A 23 4.17 5.06 30.84
CA GLN A 23 3.80 3.96 31.71
C GLN A 23 4.69 3.97 32.97
N GLN A 24 4.09 3.81 34.15
CA GLN A 24 4.82 3.78 35.43
C GLN A 24 5.17 2.33 35.80
N VAL A 25 6.43 2.10 36.09
CA VAL A 25 6.93 0.78 36.53
C VAL A 25 7.71 0.91 37.84
N LEU A 26 7.58 -0.06 38.72
CA LEU A 26 8.33 -0.17 39.94
C LEU A 26 9.56 -1.06 39.69
N VAL A 27 10.74 -0.57 39.99
CA VAL A 27 11.99 -1.34 39.89
C VAL A 27 12.05 -2.30 41.09
N VAL A 28 12.00 -3.59 40.83
CA VAL A 28 12.06 -4.64 41.89
C VAL A 28 13.45 -5.24 42.03
N ASP A 29 14.20 -5.28 40.94
CA ASP A 29 15.60 -5.76 40.89
C ASP A 29 16.39 -4.93 39.86
N PRO A 30 17.73 -4.92 39.92
CA PRO A 30 18.54 -4.26 38.92
C PRO A 30 18.24 -4.81 37.52
N GLY A 31 17.60 -3.97 36.69
CA GLY A 31 17.19 -4.34 35.33
C GLY A 31 15.83 -5.01 35.22
N SER A 32 15.11 -5.24 36.31
CA SER A 32 13.76 -5.80 36.33
C SER A 32 12.76 -4.83 36.94
N ALA A 33 11.63 -4.62 36.26
CA ALA A 33 10.57 -3.74 36.72
C ALA A 33 9.21 -4.40 36.56
N VAL A 34 8.31 -4.12 37.49
CA VAL A 34 6.93 -4.61 37.47
C VAL A 34 5.98 -3.44 37.25
N LEU A 35 4.97 -3.66 36.42
CA LEU A 35 3.91 -2.70 36.16
C LEU A 35 3.12 -2.41 37.47
N LEU A 36 2.88 -1.15 37.76
CA LEU A 36 1.95 -0.80 38.84
C LEU A 36 0.54 -1.24 38.46
N THR A 37 -0.24 -1.51 39.50
CA THR A 37 -1.65 -1.95 39.34
C THR A 37 -2.43 -0.85 38.59
N GLY A 38 -3.08 -1.25 37.49
CA GLY A 38 -3.83 -0.31 36.61
C GLY A 38 -3.09 0.18 35.37
N GLU A 39 -1.76 0.04 35.29
CA GLU A 39 -0.95 0.48 34.14
C GLU A 39 -1.22 -0.32 32.85
N ASN A 40 -1.91 -1.47 32.94
CA ASN A 40 -2.35 -2.24 31.77
C ASN A 40 -3.29 -1.42 30.86
N LEU A 41 -4.06 -0.48 31.42
CA LEU A 41 -4.92 0.43 30.66
C LEU A 41 -4.09 1.36 29.75
N HIS A 42 -2.97 1.88 30.25
CA HIS A 42 -2.10 2.75 29.46
C HIS A 42 -1.46 2.01 28.26
N ARG A 43 -1.18 0.72 28.39
CA ARG A 43 -0.73 -0.10 27.25
C ARG A 43 -1.82 -0.28 26.21
N PHE A 44 -3.06 -0.49 26.66
CA PHE A 44 -4.21 -0.57 25.76
C PHE A 44 -4.46 0.76 25.07
N ASP A 45 -4.42 1.88 25.80
CA ASP A 45 -4.60 3.22 25.25
C ASP A 45 -3.54 3.52 24.20
N ALA A 46 -2.28 3.19 24.47
CA ALA A 46 -1.19 3.37 23.50
C ALA A 46 -1.41 2.57 22.20
N ALA A 47 -1.86 1.32 22.33
CA ALA A 47 -2.16 0.46 21.18
C ALA A 47 -3.40 0.96 20.41
N ALA A 48 -4.45 1.40 21.12
CA ALA A 48 -5.66 1.94 20.52
C ALA A 48 -5.39 3.25 19.78
N MET A 49 -4.61 4.17 20.36
CA MET A 49 -4.20 5.41 19.71
C MET A 49 -3.37 5.13 18.44
N PHE A 50 -2.46 4.15 18.50
CA PHE A 50 -1.70 3.73 17.32
C PHE A 50 -2.60 3.16 16.23
N ALA A 51 -3.53 2.28 16.58
CA ALA A 51 -4.49 1.70 15.65
C ALA A 51 -5.36 2.78 14.98
N CYS A 52 -5.89 3.73 15.76
CA CYS A 52 -6.68 4.85 15.23
C CYS A 52 -5.86 5.73 14.28
N ALA A 53 -4.63 6.08 14.63
CA ALA A 53 -3.76 6.86 13.77
C ALA A 53 -3.40 6.08 12.48
N GLY A 54 -3.12 4.78 12.60
CA GLY A 54 -2.88 3.89 11.46
C GLY A 54 -4.09 3.78 10.53
N MET A 55 -5.30 3.62 11.07
CA MET A 55 -6.53 3.63 10.30
C MET A 55 -6.71 4.95 9.54
N LEU A 56 -6.48 6.08 10.18
CA LEU A 56 -6.56 7.40 9.54
C LEU A 56 -5.58 7.52 8.36
N VAL A 57 -4.32 7.12 8.55
CA VAL A 57 -3.32 7.09 7.48
C VAL A 57 -3.74 6.14 6.35
N GLY A 58 -4.29 4.95 6.69
CA GLY A 58 -4.81 4.00 5.73
C GLY A 58 -5.94 4.57 4.87
N VAL A 59 -6.92 5.23 5.50
CA VAL A 59 -8.02 5.92 4.81
C VAL A 59 -7.50 7.01 3.87
N LEU A 60 -6.62 7.89 4.35
CA LEU A 60 -6.09 9.00 3.56
C LEU A 60 -5.26 8.52 2.38
N THR A 61 -4.41 7.52 2.57
CA THR A 61 -3.59 6.95 1.49
C THR A 61 -4.43 6.22 0.45
N ALA A 62 -5.49 5.50 0.87
CA ALA A 62 -6.43 4.86 -0.03
C ALA A 62 -7.23 5.90 -0.84
N ALA A 63 -7.78 6.92 -0.19
CA ALA A 63 -8.51 8.00 -0.86
C ALA A 63 -7.62 8.76 -1.85
N ALA A 64 -6.37 9.08 -1.46
CA ALA A 64 -5.40 9.71 -2.35
C ALA A 64 -5.04 8.82 -3.54
N SER A 65 -4.93 7.50 -3.35
CA SER A 65 -4.64 6.55 -4.44
C SER A 65 -5.78 6.48 -5.45
N TRP A 66 -7.02 6.63 -5.01
CA TRP A 66 -8.19 6.59 -5.88
C TRP A 66 -8.26 7.74 -6.88
N THR A 67 -7.63 8.89 -6.57
CA THR A 67 -7.56 10.03 -7.50
C THR A 67 -6.69 9.75 -8.73
N VAL A 68 -5.80 8.75 -8.65
CA VAL A 68 -4.93 8.35 -9.77
C VAL A 68 -5.64 7.32 -10.64
N ARG A 69 -6.31 7.79 -11.68
CA ARG A 69 -7.16 6.98 -12.58
C ARG A 69 -6.41 5.97 -13.45
N ARG A 70 -5.12 6.17 -13.68
CA ARG A 70 -4.32 5.47 -14.70
C ARG A 70 -3.95 4.00 -14.38
N SER A 71 -4.19 3.52 -13.17
CA SER A 71 -3.72 2.19 -12.74
C SER A 71 -4.74 1.50 -11.84
N ARG A 72 -6.03 1.50 -12.22
CA ARG A 72 -7.06 0.81 -11.44
C ARG A 72 -7.03 -0.67 -11.77
N GLY A 73 -6.78 -1.52 -10.77
CA GLY A 73 -6.74 -2.97 -10.95
C GLY A 73 -6.06 -3.67 -9.78
N LEU A 74 -5.90 -4.98 -9.88
CA LEU A 74 -5.30 -5.83 -8.84
C LEU A 74 -3.88 -5.39 -8.46
N VAL A 75 -3.11 -4.88 -9.43
CA VAL A 75 -1.74 -4.38 -9.20
C VAL A 75 -1.75 -3.14 -8.30
N LEU A 76 -2.69 -2.21 -8.50
CA LEU A 76 -2.83 -1.04 -7.62
C LEU A 76 -3.21 -1.46 -6.20
N LEU A 77 -4.15 -2.41 -6.06
CA LEU A 77 -4.56 -2.93 -4.75
C LEU A 77 -3.37 -3.58 -4.02
N ALA A 78 -2.60 -4.44 -4.70
CA ALA A 78 -1.43 -5.07 -4.13
C ALA A 78 -0.37 -4.05 -3.71
N ALA A 79 -0.09 -3.06 -4.56
CA ALA A 79 0.86 -1.98 -4.27
C ALA A 79 0.40 -1.10 -3.11
N LEU A 80 -0.91 -0.82 -3.00
CA LEU A 80 -1.49 -0.06 -1.90
C LEU A 80 -1.37 -0.82 -0.58
N LEU A 81 -1.71 -2.13 -0.56
CA LEU A 81 -1.62 -2.95 0.65
C LEU A 81 -0.18 -3.11 1.11
N ALA A 82 0.76 -3.33 0.16
CA ALA A 82 2.18 -3.37 0.48
C ALA A 82 2.68 -2.01 1.01
N GLY A 83 2.22 -0.90 0.40
CA GLY A 83 2.55 0.45 0.85
C GLY A 83 1.97 0.76 2.23
N ALA A 84 0.73 0.32 2.51
CA ALA A 84 0.11 0.50 3.82
C ALA A 84 0.81 -0.33 4.91
N GLY A 85 1.21 -1.57 4.59
CA GLY A 85 1.98 -2.41 5.51
C GLY A 85 3.35 -1.80 5.81
N ALA A 86 4.07 -1.32 4.79
CA ALA A 86 5.34 -0.62 4.97
C ALA A 86 5.17 0.69 5.74
N GLY A 87 4.07 1.44 5.50
CA GLY A 87 3.71 2.64 6.25
C GLY A 87 3.47 2.37 7.72
N ALA A 88 2.75 1.27 8.05
CA ALA A 88 2.53 0.84 9.43
C ALA A 88 3.84 0.46 10.13
N GLY A 89 4.71 -0.26 9.42
CA GLY A 89 6.06 -0.59 9.92
C GLY A 89 6.90 0.66 10.18
N ALA A 90 6.90 1.62 9.25
CA ALA A 90 7.60 2.90 9.39
C ALA A 90 7.03 3.72 10.55
N MET A 91 5.71 3.74 10.73
CA MET A 91 5.03 4.37 11.85
C MET A 91 5.51 3.78 13.19
N ALA A 92 5.53 2.45 13.28
CA ALA A 92 6.01 1.76 14.48
C ALA A 92 7.49 2.06 14.75
N ALA A 93 8.35 1.95 13.74
CA ALA A 93 9.78 2.22 13.89
C ALA A 93 10.06 3.65 14.34
N ALA A 94 9.42 4.64 13.69
CA ALA A 94 9.57 6.05 14.06
C ALA A 94 9.04 6.32 15.47
N GLY A 95 7.84 5.81 15.78
CA GLY A 95 7.20 6.01 17.07
C GLY A 95 8.00 5.41 18.22
N LEU A 96 8.42 4.16 18.08
CA LEU A 96 9.25 3.49 19.08
C LEU A 96 10.60 4.17 19.21
N GLY A 97 11.23 4.61 18.11
CA GLY A 97 12.48 5.35 18.13
C GLY A 97 12.36 6.65 18.96
N VAL A 98 11.28 7.42 18.75
CA VAL A 98 11.03 8.63 19.54
C VAL A 98 10.81 8.29 21.02
N GLN A 99 10.08 7.22 21.33
CA GLN A 99 9.87 6.80 22.71
C GLN A 99 11.19 6.43 23.40
N MET A 100 12.10 5.73 22.71
CA MET A 100 13.44 5.41 23.25
C MET A 100 14.26 6.67 23.59
N LEU A 101 14.04 7.76 22.86
CA LEU A 101 14.71 9.04 23.14
C LEU A 101 14.03 9.83 24.28
N ARG A 102 12.71 9.65 24.47
CA ARG A 102 11.93 10.38 25.49
C ARG A 102 11.98 9.76 26.87
N PHE A 103 12.03 8.45 26.94
CA PHE A 103 11.89 7.72 28.21
C PHE A 103 13.22 7.08 28.63
N SER A 104 13.49 7.18 29.92
CA SER A 104 14.69 6.58 30.51
C SER A 104 14.60 5.06 30.53
N THR A 105 15.75 4.40 30.44
CA THR A 105 15.85 2.96 30.64
C THR A 105 15.86 2.64 32.13
N VAL A 106 15.23 1.52 32.51
CA VAL A 106 15.17 1.02 33.90
C VAL A 106 16.55 0.72 34.48
N SER A 107 17.57 0.52 33.62
CA SER A 107 18.93 0.10 34.02
C SER A 107 19.69 1.07 34.92
N GLY A 108 19.26 2.33 35.04
CA GLY A 108 19.92 3.34 35.88
C GLY A 108 19.17 3.67 37.17
N ALA A 109 18.02 3.05 37.42
CA ALA A 109 17.19 3.34 38.57
C ALA A 109 17.48 2.37 39.74
N GLY A 110 17.32 2.87 40.97
CA GLY A 110 17.48 2.06 42.18
C GLY A 110 16.29 1.14 42.42
N VAL A 111 16.51 0.05 43.16
CA VAL A 111 15.43 -0.84 43.62
C VAL A 111 14.48 -0.08 44.52
N GLY A 112 13.19 -0.11 44.22
CA GLY A 112 12.13 0.65 44.91
C GLY A 112 11.75 1.94 44.23
N ASP A 113 12.47 2.38 43.18
CA ASP A 113 12.11 3.57 42.43
C ASP A 113 10.95 3.33 41.46
N VAL A 114 10.11 4.35 41.30
CA VAL A 114 9.06 4.38 40.25
C VAL A 114 9.58 5.16 39.07
N VAL A 115 9.66 4.52 37.93
CA VAL A 115 10.21 5.08 36.68
C VAL A 115 9.16 5.14 35.59
N ALA A 116 9.12 6.25 34.89
CA ALA A 116 8.31 6.43 33.69
C ALA A 116 9.00 5.76 32.48
N THR A 117 8.37 4.76 31.89
CA THR A 117 8.89 4.03 30.73
C THR A 117 7.99 4.16 29.51
N ALA A 118 8.51 3.79 28.35
CA ALA A 118 7.75 3.73 27.12
C ALA A 118 6.69 2.61 27.19
N PRO A 119 5.41 2.88 26.91
CA PRO A 119 4.36 1.86 26.95
C PRO A 119 4.51 0.80 25.83
N GLY A 120 5.26 1.11 24.77
CA GLY A 120 5.40 0.25 23.60
C GLY A 120 4.08 0.02 22.87
N LEU A 121 4.07 -0.92 21.93
CA LEU A 121 2.87 -1.27 21.15
C LEU A 121 2.08 -2.45 21.74
N GLY A 122 2.68 -3.19 22.68
CA GLY A 122 2.06 -4.36 23.30
C GLY A 122 1.94 -5.59 22.38
N THR A 123 1.49 -5.42 21.15
CA THR A 123 1.34 -6.48 20.15
C THR A 123 1.60 -5.95 18.74
N PRO A 124 2.26 -6.74 17.86
CA PRO A 124 2.43 -6.35 16.45
C PRO A 124 1.13 -6.36 15.64
N LEU A 125 0.06 -6.93 16.19
CA LEU A 125 -1.24 -7.01 15.51
C LEU A 125 -1.80 -5.62 15.17
N VAL A 126 -1.44 -4.60 15.94
CA VAL A 126 -1.89 -3.21 15.68
C VAL A 126 -1.43 -2.66 14.32
N LEU A 127 -0.38 -3.23 13.72
CA LEU A 127 0.11 -2.82 12.40
C LEU A 127 -0.86 -3.19 11.26
N VAL A 128 -1.74 -4.16 11.50
CA VAL A 128 -2.69 -4.65 10.49
C VAL A 128 -3.85 -3.68 10.27
N PHE A 129 -4.12 -2.78 11.23
CA PHE A 129 -5.25 -1.83 11.12
C PHE A 129 -5.11 -0.87 9.94
N GLN A 130 -3.90 -0.42 9.62
CA GLN A 130 -3.66 0.49 8.49
C GLN A 130 -3.97 -0.17 7.13
N PRO A 131 -3.43 -1.35 6.78
CA PRO A 131 -3.78 -2.01 5.51
C PRO A 131 -5.24 -2.48 5.47
N ILE A 132 -5.85 -2.89 6.58
CA ILE A 132 -7.28 -3.21 6.63
C ILE A 132 -8.11 -1.96 6.29
N ALA A 133 -7.85 -0.83 6.93
CA ALA A 133 -8.56 0.41 6.65
C ALA A 133 -8.41 0.82 5.18
N ALA A 134 -7.21 0.71 4.62
CA ALA A 134 -6.97 0.99 3.20
C ALA A 134 -7.75 0.05 2.29
N ALA A 135 -7.78 -1.26 2.59
CA ALA A 135 -8.54 -2.26 1.83
C ALA A 135 -10.04 -1.98 1.85
N VAL A 136 -10.61 -1.68 3.03
CA VAL A 136 -12.03 -1.35 3.19
C VAL A 136 -12.39 -0.11 2.38
N VAL A 137 -11.59 0.96 2.44
CA VAL A 137 -11.85 2.19 1.67
C VAL A 137 -11.84 1.91 0.17
N ILE A 138 -10.85 1.16 -0.35
CA ILE A 138 -10.80 0.80 -1.76
C ILE A 138 -11.99 -0.06 -2.16
N ALA A 139 -12.40 -1.03 -1.33
CA ALA A 139 -13.57 -1.86 -1.59
C ALA A 139 -14.85 -1.01 -1.67
N VAL A 140 -15.04 -0.07 -0.74
CA VAL A 140 -16.19 0.85 -0.75
C VAL A 140 -16.16 1.74 -2.01
N LEU A 141 -15.01 2.31 -2.35
CA LEU A 141 -14.87 3.15 -3.54
C LEU A 141 -15.10 2.37 -4.84
N ALA A 142 -14.67 1.11 -4.89
CA ALA A 142 -14.93 0.23 -6.02
C ALA A 142 -16.44 -0.10 -6.16
N LEU A 143 -17.11 -0.38 -5.05
CA LEU A 143 -18.56 -0.64 -5.05
C LEU A 143 -19.38 0.59 -5.44
N LEU A 144 -18.92 1.78 -5.12
CA LEU A 144 -19.57 3.04 -5.49
C LEU A 144 -19.19 3.54 -6.89
N SER A 145 -18.25 2.87 -7.58
CA SER A 145 -17.85 3.26 -8.92
C SER A 145 -18.96 2.90 -9.93
N PRO A 146 -19.43 3.85 -10.73
CA PRO A 146 -20.47 3.59 -11.75
C PRO A 146 -19.92 2.89 -13.01
N TYR A 147 -18.62 2.61 -13.07
CA TYR A 147 -17.97 1.96 -14.21
C TYR A 147 -17.70 0.50 -13.92
N ASP A 148 -18.30 -0.42 -14.70
CA ASP A 148 -18.13 -1.87 -14.56
C ASP A 148 -16.68 -2.32 -14.77
N ASP A 149 -15.90 -1.57 -15.56
CA ASP A 149 -14.51 -1.83 -15.91
C ASP A 149 -13.49 -0.98 -15.11
N LEU A 150 -13.94 -0.28 -14.07
CA LEU A 150 -13.14 0.66 -13.26
C LEU A 150 -12.43 1.76 -14.10
N GLY A 151 -12.90 2.01 -15.33
CA GLY A 151 -12.36 3.00 -16.26
C GLY A 151 -11.07 2.56 -16.96
N VAL A 152 -10.80 1.26 -17.06
CA VAL A 152 -9.62 0.69 -17.76
C VAL A 152 -9.98 0.19 -19.16
N GLY A 153 -11.29 0.09 -19.48
CA GLY A 153 -11.80 -0.54 -20.71
C GLY A 153 -11.43 0.18 -22.00
N GLU A 154 -11.32 1.51 -21.99
CA GLU A 154 -11.02 2.28 -23.20
C GLU A 154 -9.59 2.07 -23.72
N GLU A 155 -8.59 1.93 -22.85
CA GLU A 155 -7.21 1.68 -23.26
C GLU A 155 -7.01 0.23 -23.76
N GLY A 156 -7.72 -0.73 -23.19
CA GLY A 156 -7.70 -2.13 -23.64
C GLY A 156 -8.39 -2.32 -24.99
N ALA A 157 -9.50 -1.63 -25.23
CA ALA A 157 -10.21 -1.66 -26.50
C ALA A 157 -9.40 -0.98 -27.63
N ALA A 158 -8.75 0.14 -27.34
CA ALA A 158 -7.89 0.85 -28.31
C ALA A 158 -6.65 0.01 -28.70
N ALA A 159 -6.04 -0.69 -27.74
CA ALA A 159 -4.91 -1.57 -28.03
C ALA A 159 -5.31 -2.76 -28.92
N GLN A 160 -6.44 -3.40 -28.62
CA GLN A 160 -6.95 -4.52 -29.44
C GLN A 160 -7.36 -4.10 -30.86
N THR A 161 -7.93 -2.90 -31.00
CA THR A 161 -8.31 -2.35 -32.31
C THR A 161 -7.06 -2.04 -33.13
N GLY A 162 -6.01 -1.48 -32.53
CA GLY A 162 -4.75 -1.21 -33.22
C GLY A 162 -4.00 -2.48 -33.64
N GLU A 163 -4.03 -3.54 -32.83
CA GLU A 163 -3.44 -4.85 -33.19
C GLU A 163 -4.22 -5.54 -34.34
N ALA A 164 -5.55 -5.46 -34.31
CA ALA A 164 -6.40 -6.03 -35.36
C ALA A 164 -6.23 -5.27 -36.70
N GLU A 165 -6.07 -3.95 -36.67
CA GLU A 165 -5.86 -3.13 -37.86
C GLU A 165 -4.47 -3.40 -38.47
N GLN A 166 -3.42 -3.53 -37.65
CA GLN A 166 -2.08 -3.91 -38.15
C GLN A 166 -2.02 -5.34 -38.69
N ALA A 167 -2.75 -6.28 -38.10
CA ALA A 167 -2.84 -7.64 -38.63
C ALA A 167 -3.56 -7.69 -39.98
N GLY A 168 -4.62 -6.89 -40.16
CA GLY A 168 -5.35 -6.75 -41.43
C GLY A 168 -4.51 -6.10 -42.53
N GLU A 169 -3.71 -5.08 -42.23
CA GLU A 169 -2.79 -4.46 -43.18
C GLU A 169 -1.67 -5.40 -43.62
N ALA A 170 -1.13 -6.20 -42.67
CA ALA A 170 -0.10 -7.19 -42.99
C ALA A 170 -0.63 -8.30 -43.93
N GLU A 171 -1.86 -8.77 -43.70
CA GLU A 171 -2.51 -9.79 -44.57
C GLU A 171 -2.84 -9.24 -45.96
N GLN A 172 -3.27 -7.99 -46.07
CA GLN A 172 -3.49 -7.33 -47.36
C GLN A 172 -2.18 -7.08 -48.16
N ALA A 173 -1.10 -6.72 -47.47
CA ALA A 173 0.21 -6.54 -48.10
C ALA A 173 0.75 -7.87 -48.67
N ASP A 174 0.55 -9.00 -47.96
CA ASP A 174 0.98 -10.31 -48.45
C ASP A 174 0.14 -10.80 -49.63
N ALA A 175 -1.19 -10.55 -49.59
CA ALA A 175 -2.08 -10.86 -50.72
C ALA A 175 -1.75 -10.06 -52.00
N THR A 176 -1.34 -8.81 -51.84
CA THR A 176 -0.95 -7.95 -52.97
C THR A 176 0.39 -8.36 -53.57
N THR A 177 1.28 -8.97 -52.79
CA THR A 177 2.59 -9.43 -53.24
C THR A 177 2.51 -10.78 -53.96
N ALA A 178 1.45 -11.55 -53.72
CA ALA A 178 1.24 -12.92 -54.30
C ALA A 178 0.67 -12.90 -55.73
N GLU A 179 0.22 -11.75 -56.29
CA GLU A 179 -0.52 -11.69 -57.55
C GLU A 179 0.22 -11.18 -58.82
N PRO A 180 1.56 -11.14 -58.96
CA PRO A 180 2.16 -10.77 -60.26
C PRO A 180 2.54 -11.93 -61.16
N ASP A 181 2.47 -13.23 -60.70
CA ASP A 181 3.06 -14.32 -61.51
C ASP A 181 2.05 -15.18 -62.29
N ALA A 182 0.74 -15.03 -62.05
CA ALA A 182 -0.28 -15.85 -62.74
C ALA A 182 -0.71 -15.35 -64.13
N VAL A 183 -0.38 -14.09 -64.48
CA VAL A 183 -0.83 -13.48 -65.78
C VAL A 183 0.18 -13.65 -66.92
N ARG A 184 1.37 -14.22 -66.68
CA ARG A 184 2.44 -14.29 -67.70
C ARG A 184 2.55 -15.59 -68.48
N MET A 185 1.74 -16.61 -68.24
CA MET A 185 1.74 -17.85 -68.97
C MET A 185 0.40 -18.12 -69.68
N GLY A 186 0.18 -17.59 -70.87
CA GLY A 186 -1.00 -17.95 -71.61
C GLY A 186 -1.26 -17.15 -72.91
N VAL A 187 -0.27 -17.03 -73.79
CA VAL A 187 -0.57 -16.67 -75.19
C VAL A 187 0.00 -17.73 -76.13
N PRO A 188 -0.81 -18.65 -76.64
CA PRO A 188 -0.35 -19.53 -77.73
C PRO A 188 -0.41 -18.77 -79.07
N HIS A 189 0.73 -18.64 -79.76
CA HIS A 189 0.79 -18.22 -81.14
C HIS A 189 0.14 -19.30 -82.03
N GLN A 190 -0.98 -18.97 -82.69
CA GLN A 190 -1.49 -19.74 -83.82
C GLN A 190 -0.89 -19.17 -85.10
N HIS A 191 -0.04 -19.99 -85.74
CA HIS A 191 0.34 -19.84 -87.12
C HIS A 191 -0.77 -20.40 -88.05
N THR A 192 -1.30 -19.56 -88.94
CA THR A 192 -2.12 -19.98 -90.07
C THR A 192 -1.27 -19.89 -91.36
N GLN A 193 -1.22 -21.04 -92.01
CA GLN A 193 -0.88 -21.04 -93.49
C GLN A 193 -2.12 -20.68 -94.30
#